data_d46f9e921aa6c684894422b501fc322b
#
_entry.id   d46f9e921aa6c684894422b501fc322b
#
_cell.length_a   1.000
_cell.length_b   1.000
_cell.length_c   1.000
_cell.angle_alpha   90.00
_cell.angle_beta   90.00
_cell.angle_gamma   90.00
#
_symmetry.space_group_name_H-M   'P 1'
#
loop_
_entity.id
_entity.type
_entity.pdbx_description
1 polymer ?
#
loop_
_entity_poly.entity_id
_entity_poly.type
_entity_poly.pdbx_seq_one_letter_code
_entity_poly.pdbx_strand_id
1 'polypeptide(L)'
;MHRTMNKRRLVKAITGAMAFAAIVAIAPAQAAQEKTVSIALEGSYEPWNLTRPDGTLDGFEPELAQNLCQRMHVQCKLVAQDWDGLIPGLNAGKFDVIMDALSISDERKKAIAFSQPYANTPAVFVSSCPGLLSKAPSNGALLKLSGNAAQDKPTVDLLRKSLKGKTIGIVTGSVYSNFINQNFKDIATIREYKNAPDHDIDLTSGRIDVAFDDAAYYASALSKPGNSSLCLTGPKIGGAIWGDGEALGLRKSDTDLKTMFDKAIAGALADGTVKRLSEKWFKTDVAP
;
A
#
# COMPACT_ATOMS: atom_id res chain seq x y z
N MET A 1 115.76 28.04 -4.99
CA MET A 1 115.25 28.08 -6.38
C MET A 1 113.99 27.20 -6.44
N HIS A 2 112.90 27.76 -6.68
CA HIS A 2 111.65 27.37 -7.30
C HIS A 2 110.42 27.85 -6.55
N ARG A 3 109.70 28.63 -7.26
CA ARG A 3 108.50 29.31 -6.94
C ARG A 3 107.32 28.32 -6.90
N THR A 4 106.50 28.38 -5.86
CA THR A 4 105.21 27.71 -5.81
C THR A 4 104.10 28.74 -6.01
N MET A 5 103.31 28.57 -7.04
CA MET A 5 102.16 29.38 -7.38
C MET A 5 100.88 28.85 -6.60
N ASN A 6 100.29 29.81 -5.96
CA ASN A 6 99.05 29.60 -5.17
C ASN A 6 97.85 29.70 -6.10
N LYS A 7 97.06 28.60 -6.23
CA LYS A 7 95.76 28.60 -6.97
C LYS A 7 94.63 28.68 -5.99
N ARG A 8 93.96 29.81 -5.90
CA ARG A 8 92.73 30.02 -5.20
C ARG A 8 91.61 29.32 -5.96
N ARG A 9 90.89 28.36 -5.30
CA ARG A 9 89.69 27.76 -5.82
C ARG A 9 88.47 28.55 -5.31
N LEU A 10 87.73 29.07 -6.27
CA LEU A 10 86.43 29.73 -6.06
C LEU A 10 85.34 28.67 -5.86
N VAL A 11 84.76 28.63 -4.67
CA VAL A 11 83.63 27.76 -4.38
C VAL A 11 82.35 28.52 -4.73
N LYS A 12 81.62 28.05 -5.75
CA LYS A 12 80.29 28.55 -6.09
C LYS A 12 79.28 27.81 -5.20
N ALA A 13 78.58 28.55 -4.34
CA ALA A 13 77.42 28.07 -3.60
C ALA A 13 76.21 27.97 -4.54
N ILE A 14 75.71 26.78 -4.75
CA ILE A 14 74.45 26.53 -5.46
C ILE A 14 73.34 26.43 -4.40
N THR A 15 72.49 27.47 -4.31
CA THR A 15 71.32 27.49 -3.50
C THR A 15 70.18 26.69 -4.23
N GLY A 16 69.95 25.44 -3.80
CA GLY A 16 68.84 24.64 -4.31
C GLY A 16 67.49 25.01 -3.59
N ALA A 17 66.60 25.65 -4.33
CA ALA A 17 65.26 25.89 -3.89
C ALA A 17 64.44 24.56 -3.95
N MET A 18 64.15 23.93 -2.80
CA MET A 18 63.22 22.81 -2.70
C MET A 18 61.78 23.36 -2.83
N ALA A 19 61.17 23.15 -4.00
CA ALA A 19 59.70 23.33 -4.19
C ALA A 19 58.95 22.18 -3.49
N PHE A 20 58.31 22.46 -2.36
CA PHE A 20 57.39 21.54 -1.69
C PHE A 20 56.07 21.49 -2.52
N ALA A 21 55.89 20.48 -3.36
CA ALA A 21 54.62 20.20 -4.02
C ALA A 21 53.67 19.62 -2.96
N ALA A 22 52.70 20.42 -2.49
CA ALA A 22 51.61 19.95 -1.65
C ALA A 22 50.70 19.08 -2.50
N ILE A 23 50.79 17.75 -2.35
CA ILE A 23 49.82 16.79 -2.90
C ILE A 23 48.54 16.93 -2.07
N VAL A 24 47.55 17.66 -2.59
CA VAL A 24 46.19 17.66 -2.09
C VAL A 24 45.59 16.26 -2.37
N ALA A 25 45.60 15.39 -1.40
CA ALA A 25 44.87 14.11 -1.46
C ALA A 25 43.38 14.41 -1.54
N ILE A 26 42.80 14.35 -2.73
CA ILE A 26 41.37 14.35 -2.94
C ILE A 26 40.87 12.96 -2.42
N ALA A 27 40.41 12.90 -1.17
CA ALA A 27 39.73 11.73 -0.68
C ALA A 27 38.48 11.53 -1.56
N PRO A 28 38.27 10.33 -2.12
CA PRO A 28 37.01 10.07 -2.83
C PRO A 28 35.87 10.28 -1.83
N ALA A 29 34.95 11.19 -2.14
CA ALA A 29 33.72 11.33 -1.42
C ALA A 29 33.00 9.97 -1.55
N GLN A 30 33.00 9.19 -0.47
CA GLN A 30 32.28 7.92 -0.40
C GLN A 30 30.82 8.30 -0.50
N ALA A 31 30.21 8.14 -1.70
CA ALA A 31 28.79 8.32 -1.89
C ALA A 31 28.12 7.40 -0.86
N ALA A 32 27.43 8.00 0.11
CA ALA A 32 26.66 7.24 1.07
C ALA A 32 25.69 6.37 0.26
N GLN A 33 25.82 5.05 0.37
CA GLN A 33 24.96 4.13 -0.32
C GLN A 33 23.52 4.39 0.16
N GLU A 34 22.67 4.93 -0.72
CA GLU A 34 21.28 5.21 -0.38
C GLU A 34 20.63 3.94 0.15
N LYS A 35 20.01 4.05 1.32
CA LYS A 35 19.32 2.93 1.95
C LYS A 35 18.17 2.49 1.02
N THR A 36 18.17 1.23 0.61
CA THR A 36 17.06 0.64 -0.16
C THR A 36 16.01 0.11 0.80
N VAL A 37 14.73 0.44 0.56
CA VAL A 37 13.57 -0.05 1.28
C VAL A 37 12.74 -0.90 0.32
N SER A 38 12.50 -2.16 0.68
CA SER A 38 11.67 -3.08 -0.10
C SER A 38 10.22 -3.00 0.39
N ILE A 39 9.28 -2.72 -0.55
CA ILE A 39 7.86 -2.54 -0.30
C ILE A 39 7.09 -3.61 -1.06
N ALA A 40 6.34 -4.45 -0.34
CA ALA A 40 5.54 -5.53 -0.91
C ALA A 40 4.09 -5.10 -1.11
N LEU A 41 3.50 -5.54 -2.22
CA LEU A 41 2.11 -5.41 -2.61
C LEU A 41 1.73 -6.57 -3.53
N GLU A 42 0.41 -6.89 -3.67
CA GLU A 42 0.01 -8.07 -4.43
C GLU A 42 0.08 -7.90 -5.95
N GLY A 43 -0.11 -6.69 -6.47
CA GLY A 43 -0.09 -6.40 -7.90
C GLY A 43 -1.31 -6.91 -8.68
N SER A 44 -2.42 -7.20 -7.99
CA SER A 44 -3.68 -7.66 -8.58
C SER A 44 -4.93 -6.95 -8.05
N TYR A 45 -4.76 -5.82 -7.37
CA TYR A 45 -5.82 -5.03 -6.74
C TYR A 45 -5.98 -3.63 -7.37
N GLU A 46 -6.21 -3.59 -8.71
CA GLU A 46 -6.37 -2.34 -9.45
C GLU A 46 -7.59 -1.52 -8.96
N PRO A 47 -7.47 -0.20 -8.74
CA PRO A 47 -6.35 0.69 -9.10
C PRO A 47 -5.36 0.97 -7.95
N TRP A 48 -5.50 0.29 -6.80
CA TRP A 48 -4.55 0.38 -5.71
C TRP A 48 -3.15 0.00 -6.20
N ASN A 49 -3.03 -1.22 -6.72
CA ASN A 49 -1.81 -1.76 -7.30
C ASN A 49 -2.14 -2.78 -8.39
N LEU A 50 -1.32 -2.84 -9.42
CA LEU A 50 -1.47 -3.76 -10.55
C LEU A 50 -0.11 -4.15 -11.11
N THR A 51 -0.07 -5.32 -11.76
CA THR A 51 1.09 -5.75 -12.53
C THR A 51 0.84 -5.46 -14.02
N ARG A 52 1.69 -4.65 -14.63
CA ARG A 52 1.66 -4.36 -16.08
C ARG A 52 2.12 -5.59 -16.89
N PRO A 53 1.83 -5.65 -18.20
CA PRO A 53 2.25 -6.76 -19.05
C PRO A 53 3.77 -6.98 -19.11
N ASP A 54 4.56 -5.95 -18.85
CA ASP A 54 6.04 -6.01 -18.76
C ASP A 54 6.56 -6.47 -17.40
N GLY A 55 5.65 -6.82 -16.47
CA GLY A 55 5.97 -7.26 -15.10
C GLY A 55 6.21 -6.12 -14.10
N THR A 56 6.12 -4.86 -14.51
CA THR A 56 6.26 -3.73 -13.59
C THR A 56 5.02 -3.52 -12.75
N LEU A 57 5.21 -3.14 -11.48
CA LEU A 57 4.14 -2.80 -10.57
C LEU A 57 3.78 -1.33 -10.72
N ASP A 58 2.48 -1.05 -10.85
CA ASP A 58 1.93 0.28 -11.06
C ASP A 58 0.60 0.45 -10.29
N GLY A 59 0.08 1.68 -10.23
CA GLY A 59 -1.14 2.00 -9.49
C GLY A 59 -0.96 3.18 -8.54
N PHE A 60 -1.99 3.43 -7.75
CA PHE A 60 -1.96 4.47 -6.73
C PHE A 60 -0.84 4.26 -5.72
N GLU A 61 -0.71 3.05 -5.18
CA GLU A 61 0.26 2.73 -4.15
C GLU A 61 1.70 2.71 -4.65
N PRO A 62 2.03 2.12 -5.80
CA PRO A 62 3.36 2.25 -6.40
C PRO A 62 3.80 3.70 -6.61
N GLU A 63 2.92 4.57 -7.12
CA GLU A 63 3.25 5.99 -7.29
C GLU A 63 3.41 6.71 -5.94
N LEU A 64 2.53 6.44 -4.98
CA LEU A 64 2.66 7.00 -3.63
C LEU A 64 3.93 6.51 -2.94
N ALA A 65 4.25 5.22 -3.02
CA ALA A 65 5.49 4.65 -2.47
C ALA A 65 6.73 5.36 -3.00
N GLN A 66 6.82 5.59 -4.32
CA GLN A 66 7.93 6.33 -4.92
C GLN A 66 8.01 7.76 -4.37
N ASN A 67 6.89 8.46 -4.24
CA ASN A 67 6.86 9.81 -3.67
C ASN A 67 7.31 9.82 -2.20
N LEU A 68 6.84 8.87 -1.39
CA LEU A 68 7.25 8.75 0.01
C LEU A 68 8.75 8.48 0.14
N CYS A 69 9.32 7.58 -0.67
CA CYS A 69 10.75 7.28 -0.66
C CYS A 69 11.61 8.46 -1.10
N GLN A 70 11.16 9.24 -2.09
CA GLN A 70 11.83 10.50 -2.47
C GLN A 70 11.89 11.48 -1.30
N ARG A 71 10.79 11.64 -0.55
CA ARG A 71 10.73 12.49 0.66
C ARG A 71 11.67 12.03 1.77
N MET A 72 11.89 10.71 1.86
CA MET A 72 12.77 10.10 2.85
C MET A 72 14.24 10.02 2.41
N HIS A 73 14.56 10.40 1.15
CA HIS A 73 15.89 10.24 0.54
C HIS A 73 16.40 8.79 0.60
N VAL A 74 15.52 7.83 0.24
CA VAL A 74 15.83 6.39 0.13
C VAL A 74 15.38 5.87 -1.23
N GLN A 75 15.97 4.75 -1.67
CA GLN A 75 15.50 4.04 -2.85
C GLN A 75 14.37 3.08 -2.47
N CYS A 76 13.30 3.04 -3.28
CA CYS A 76 12.25 2.04 -3.15
C CYS A 76 12.47 0.89 -4.13
N LYS A 77 12.31 -0.34 -3.63
CA LYS A 77 12.17 -1.54 -4.45
C LYS A 77 10.79 -2.14 -4.21
N LEU A 78 9.93 -2.12 -5.22
CA LEU A 78 8.63 -2.78 -5.17
C LEU A 78 8.79 -4.29 -5.37
N VAL A 79 8.04 -5.08 -4.61
CA VAL A 79 8.10 -6.55 -4.61
C VAL A 79 6.67 -7.09 -4.71
N ALA A 80 6.39 -7.91 -5.73
CA ALA A 80 5.12 -8.61 -5.81
C ALA A 80 5.10 -9.77 -4.79
N GLN A 81 4.02 -9.87 -4.03
CA GLN A 81 3.81 -10.90 -3.02
C GLN A 81 2.31 -11.15 -2.86
N ASP A 82 1.87 -12.40 -3.01
CA ASP A 82 0.47 -12.77 -2.80
C ASP A 82 -0.02 -12.27 -1.43
N TRP A 83 -1.28 -11.84 -1.37
CA TRP A 83 -1.93 -11.25 -0.20
C TRP A 83 -1.72 -12.04 1.10
N ASP A 84 -1.94 -13.36 1.07
CA ASP A 84 -1.80 -14.24 2.23
C ASP A 84 -0.35 -14.36 2.74
N GLY A 85 0.62 -14.05 1.90
CA GLY A 85 2.04 -14.04 2.20
C GLY A 85 2.59 -12.73 2.76
N LEU A 86 1.82 -11.62 2.75
CA LEU A 86 2.33 -10.29 3.11
C LEU A 86 2.78 -10.21 4.57
N ILE A 87 1.90 -10.46 5.54
CA ILE A 87 2.27 -10.37 6.97
C ILE A 87 3.32 -11.42 7.38
N PRO A 88 3.19 -12.70 6.98
CA PRO A 88 4.24 -13.68 7.21
C PRO A 88 5.58 -13.31 6.58
N GLY A 89 5.58 -12.80 5.35
CA GLY A 89 6.78 -12.38 4.62
C GLY A 89 7.49 -11.19 5.28
N LEU A 90 6.73 -10.19 5.74
CA LEU A 90 7.24 -9.04 6.50
C LEU A 90 7.95 -9.50 7.78
N ASN A 91 7.30 -10.35 8.57
CA ASN A 91 7.85 -10.86 9.82
C ASN A 91 9.07 -11.77 9.60
N ALA A 92 9.14 -12.47 8.46
CA ALA A 92 10.29 -13.25 8.04
C ALA A 92 11.43 -12.41 7.42
N GLY A 93 11.25 -11.09 7.28
CA GLY A 93 12.28 -10.19 6.72
C GLY A 93 12.48 -10.31 5.22
N LYS A 94 11.50 -10.82 4.46
CA LYS A 94 11.58 -10.91 2.99
C LYS A 94 11.51 -9.53 2.33
N PHE A 95 10.87 -8.59 2.98
CA PHE A 95 10.75 -7.17 2.61
C PHE A 95 10.57 -6.34 3.89
N ASP A 96 10.57 -5.02 3.76
CA ASP A 96 10.60 -4.09 4.90
C ASP A 96 9.23 -3.48 5.20
N VAL A 97 8.35 -3.37 4.20
CA VAL A 97 7.07 -2.68 4.28
C VAL A 97 6.02 -3.44 3.48
N ILE A 98 4.78 -3.45 3.96
CA ILE A 98 3.59 -3.82 3.20
C ILE A 98 2.86 -2.55 2.80
N MET A 99 2.44 -2.44 1.52
CA MET A 99 1.58 -1.37 1.01
C MET A 99 0.55 -1.98 0.05
N ASP A 100 -0.63 -2.35 0.57
CA ASP A 100 -1.60 -3.17 -0.16
C ASP A 100 -3.03 -2.94 0.37
N ALA A 101 -3.49 -1.70 0.35
CA ALA A 101 -4.76 -1.25 0.93
C ALA A 101 -4.99 -1.85 2.33
N LEU A 102 -3.91 -1.93 3.12
CA LEU A 102 -3.89 -2.70 4.35
C LEU A 102 -4.58 -1.95 5.48
N SER A 103 -5.83 -2.30 5.76
CA SER A 103 -6.61 -1.70 6.86
C SER A 103 -5.95 -1.90 8.21
N ILE A 104 -5.93 -0.85 9.03
CA ILE A 104 -5.44 -0.87 10.41
C ILE A 104 -6.47 -1.58 11.29
N SER A 105 -6.30 -2.87 11.56
CA SER A 105 -7.19 -3.61 12.46
C SER A 105 -6.48 -4.03 13.75
N ASP A 106 -7.26 -4.19 14.83
CA ASP A 106 -6.71 -4.61 16.13
C ASP A 106 -6.08 -5.99 16.09
N GLU A 107 -6.57 -6.87 15.22
CA GLU A 107 -5.98 -8.18 15.01
C GLU A 107 -4.58 -8.05 14.39
N ARG A 108 -4.45 -7.28 13.32
CA ARG A 108 -3.18 -7.05 12.64
C ARG A 108 -2.17 -6.31 13.52
N LYS A 109 -2.62 -5.36 14.35
CA LYS A 109 -1.78 -4.67 15.36
C LYS A 109 -1.11 -5.63 16.34
N LYS A 110 -1.65 -6.85 16.55
CA LYS A 110 -0.98 -7.87 17.37
C LYS A 110 0.29 -8.42 16.71
N ALA A 111 0.32 -8.49 15.39
CA ALA A 111 1.40 -9.08 14.60
C ALA A 111 2.40 -8.06 14.05
N ILE A 112 1.94 -6.87 13.65
CA ILE A 112 2.74 -5.83 12.98
C ILE A 112 2.47 -4.44 13.55
N ALA A 113 3.31 -3.47 13.20
CA ALA A 113 3.08 -2.04 13.41
C ALA A 113 2.50 -1.42 12.13
N PHE A 114 1.85 -0.26 12.28
CA PHE A 114 1.29 0.51 11.18
C PHE A 114 1.84 1.93 11.16
N SER A 115 1.98 2.50 9.98
CA SER A 115 2.12 3.95 9.82
C SER A 115 0.80 4.66 10.18
N GLN A 116 0.79 5.99 10.14
CA GLN A 116 -0.47 6.72 10.00
C GLN A 116 -1.16 6.32 8.68
N PRO A 117 -2.50 6.41 8.59
CA PRO A 117 -3.22 6.06 7.37
C PRO A 117 -2.91 7.03 6.23
N TYR A 118 -2.89 6.53 5.00
CA TYR A 118 -2.78 7.31 3.77
C TYR A 118 -4.09 7.35 2.98
N ALA A 119 -5.05 6.45 3.29
CA ALA A 119 -6.35 6.38 2.65
C ALA A 119 -7.43 5.88 3.62
N ASN A 120 -8.71 6.06 3.24
CA ASN A 120 -9.85 5.49 3.94
C ASN A 120 -11.02 5.32 2.95
N THR A 121 -11.40 4.07 2.68
CA THR A 121 -12.45 3.74 1.72
C THR A 121 -13.56 2.90 2.34
N PRO A 122 -14.82 3.05 1.89
CA PRO A 122 -15.90 2.15 2.27
C PRO A 122 -15.84 0.84 1.49
N ALA A 123 -16.54 -0.19 1.97
CA ALA A 123 -16.80 -1.41 1.24
C ALA A 123 -18.18 -1.38 0.56
N VAL A 124 -18.35 -2.18 -0.51
CA VAL A 124 -19.57 -2.25 -1.31
C VAL A 124 -19.95 -3.68 -1.64
N PHE A 125 -21.22 -3.91 -1.88
CA PHE A 125 -21.73 -5.13 -2.48
C PHE A 125 -21.84 -4.95 -3.99
N VAL A 126 -21.51 -6.00 -4.73
CA VAL A 126 -21.66 -6.08 -6.18
C VAL A 126 -22.33 -7.40 -6.55
N SER A 127 -23.28 -7.35 -7.48
CA SER A 127 -23.97 -8.53 -7.99
C SER A 127 -24.36 -8.31 -9.46
N SER A 128 -24.90 -9.33 -10.12
CA SER A 128 -25.49 -9.15 -11.45
C SER A 128 -26.59 -8.09 -11.42
N CYS A 129 -26.64 -7.27 -12.49
CA CYS A 129 -27.67 -6.22 -12.66
C CYS A 129 -29.08 -6.82 -12.74
N PRO A 130 -30.11 -6.17 -12.18
CA PRO A 130 -30.17 -4.81 -11.64
C PRO A 130 -29.66 -4.68 -10.18
N GLY A 131 -29.01 -5.71 -9.63
CA GLY A 131 -28.44 -5.72 -8.28
C GLY A 131 -29.34 -6.41 -7.24
N LEU A 132 -28.75 -7.39 -6.53
CA LEU A 132 -29.42 -8.22 -5.52
C LEU A 132 -30.06 -7.39 -4.40
N LEU A 133 -29.36 -6.34 -3.95
CA LEU A 133 -29.79 -5.45 -2.87
C LEU A 133 -30.37 -4.12 -3.38
N SER A 134 -30.71 -4.02 -4.68
CA SER A 134 -31.19 -2.76 -5.31
C SER A 134 -32.48 -2.23 -4.67
N LYS A 135 -33.31 -3.08 -4.08
CA LYS A 135 -34.54 -2.71 -3.36
C LYS A 135 -34.34 -2.54 -1.85
N ALA A 136 -33.10 -2.67 -1.35
CA ALA A 136 -32.83 -2.43 0.07
C ALA A 136 -33.08 -0.95 0.43
N PRO A 137 -33.62 -0.64 1.62
CA PRO A 137 -33.99 0.73 2.02
C PRO A 137 -32.82 1.73 1.97
N SER A 138 -31.58 1.25 2.09
CA SER A 138 -30.35 2.04 2.11
C SER A 138 -29.49 1.85 0.85
N ASN A 139 -30.08 1.38 -0.25
CA ASN A 139 -29.34 1.18 -1.50
C ASN A 139 -28.67 2.49 -1.94
N GLY A 140 -27.35 2.43 -2.21
CA GLY A 140 -26.51 3.58 -2.58
C GLY A 140 -26.11 4.51 -1.42
N ALA A 141 -26.72 4.41 -0.24
CA ALA A 141 -26.35 5.23 0.91
C ALA A 141 -25.05 4.74 1.56
N LEU A 142 -24.29 5.67 2.15
CA LEU A 142 -23.17 5.34 3.03
C LEU A 142 -23.68 5.09 4.44
N LEU A 143 -23.54 3.87 4.93
CA LEU A 143 -23.79 3.48 6.31
C LEU A 143 -22.48 3.37 7.06
N LYS A 144 -22.34 4.10 8.17
CA LYS A 144 -21.16 4.05 9.02
C LYS A 144 -21.42 3.07 10.16
N LEU A 145 -20.72 1.94 10.15
CA LEU A 145 -20.72 0.97 11.23
C LEU A 145 -19.63 1.28 12.25
N SER A 146 -19.97 1.10 13.52
CA SER A 146 -19.06 1.42 14.63
C SER A 146 -18.11 0.29 14.99
N GLY A 147 -18.39 -0.94 14.54
CA GLY A 147 -17.75 -2.18 15.00
C GLY A 147 -18.35 -2.70 16.32
N ASN A 148 -19.30 -1.98 16.92
CA ASN A 148 -20.04 -2.46 18.09
C ASN A 148 -21.29 -3.25 17.64
N ALA A 149 -21.31 -4.55 17.88
CA ALA A 149 -22.34 -5.45 17.40
C ALA A 149 -23.77 -5.01 17.82
N ALA A 150 -23.95 -4.44 19.00
CA ALA A 150 -25.28 -4.01 19.48
C ALA A 150 -25.76 -2.76 18.73
N GLN A 151 -24.86 -1.81 18.47
CA GLN A 151 -25.18 -0.59 17.73
C GLN A 151 -25.42 -0.85 16.24
N ASP A 152 -24.65 -1.76 15.66
CA ASP A 152 -24.67 -2.07 14.23
C ASP A 152 -25.78 -3.08 13.86
N LYS A 153 -26.34 -3.79 14.86
CA LYS A 153 -27.33 -4.84 14.68
C LYS A 153 -28.52 -4.45 13.78
N PRO A 154 -29.18 -3.28 13.91
CA PRO A 154 -30.31 -2.94 13.05
C PRO A 154 -29.95 -2.91 11.56
N THR A 155 -28.77 -2.38 11.22
CA THR A 155 -28.25 -2.33 9.85
C THR A 155 -27.90 -3.74 9.34
N VAL A 156 -27.22 -4.53 10.16
CA VAL A 156 -26.84 -5.91 9.84
C VAL A 156 -28.10 -6.76 9.62
N ASP A 157 -29.13 -6.64 10.46
CA ASP A 157 -30.39 -7.40 10.33
C ASP A 157 -31.11 -7.10 9.00
N LEU A 158 -31.06 -5.88 8.50
CA LEU A 158 -31.62 -5.53 7.19
C LEU A 158 -30.85 -6.24 6.05
N LEU A 159 -29.55 -6.25 6.10
CA LEU A 159 -28.71 -6.94 5.12
C LEU A 159 -28.92 -8.46 5.19
N ARG A 160 -29.03 -9.04 6.40
CA ARG A 160 -29.29 -10.48 6.62
C ARG A 160 -30.55 -10.95 5.91
N LYS A 161 -31.63 -10.15 5.92
CA LYS A 161 -32.88 -10.50 5.23
C LYS A 161 -32.70 -10.69 3.74
N SER A 162 -31.88 -9.83 3.12
CA SER A 162 -31.66 -9.85 1.68
C SER A 162 -30.60 -10.87 1.24
N LEU A 163 -29.65 -11.19 2.13
CA LEU A 163 -28.55 -12.11 1.86
C LEU A 163 -28.83 -13.56 2.28
N LYS A 164 -29.97 -13.84 2.90
CA LYS A 164 -30.36 -15.20 3.33
C LYS A 164 -30.37 -16.17 2.15
N GLY A 165 -29.68 -17.29 2.29
CA GLY A 165 -29.59 -18.35 1.30
C GLY A 165 -28.73 -18.00 0.07
N LYS A 166 -27.99 -16.88 0.11
CA LYS A 166 -27.11 -16.43 -0.97
C LYS A 166 -25.70 -16.94 -0.79
N THR A 167 -24.95 -16.97 -1.87
CA THR A 167 -23.50 -17.24 -1.87
C THR A 167 -22.76 -15.91 -1.98
N ILE A 168 -21.95 -15.58 -0.96
CA ILE A 168 -21.19 -14.33 -0.85
C ILE A 168 -19.71 -14.62 -1.10
N GLY A 169 -19.10 -13.94 -2.07
CA GLY A 169 -17.67 -13.99 -2.36
C GLY A 169 -16.90 -12.89 -1.63
N ILE A 170 -15.79 -13.24 -1.03
CA ILE A 170 -14.90 -12.34 -0.29
C ILE A 170 -13.44 -12.76 -0.43
N VAL A 171 -12.50 -11.84 -0.26
CA VAL A 171 -11.07 -12.16 -0.18
C VAL A 171 -10.73 -12.66 1.23
N THR A 172 -10.11 -13.84 1.32
CA THR A 172 -9.74 -14.47 2.60
C THR A 172 -8.76 -13.59 3.40
N GLY A 173 -8.89 -13.56 4.73
CA GLY A 173 -8.01 -12.77 5.61
C GLY A 173 -8.15 -11.24 5.47
N SER A 174 -9.11 -10.75 4.68
CA SER A 174 -9.45 -9.33 4.63
C SER A 174 -10.31 -8.92 5.85
N VAL A 175 -10.38 -7.62 6.15
CA VAL A 175 -11.32 -7.12 7.18
C VAL A 175 -12.78 -7.37 6.76
N TYR A 176 -13.04 -7.41 5.47
CA TYR A 176 -14.34 -7.73 4.89
C TYR A 176 -14.73 -9.19 5.15
N SER A 177 -13.77 -10.12 5.04
CA SER A 177 -13.96 -11.53 5.37
C SER A 177 -14.43 -11.71 6.83
N ASN A 178 -13.79 -11.01 7.76
CA ASN A 178 -14.19 -11.04 9.17
C ASN A 178 -15.64 -10.56 9.36
N PHE A 179 -16.00 -9.42 8.76
CA PHE A 179 -17.35 -8.87 8.83
C PHE A 179 -18.41 -9.82 8.25
N ILE A 180 -18.17 -10.36 7.07
CA ILE A 180 -19.13 -11.27 6.40
C ILE A 180 -19.27 -12.57 7.17
N ASN A 181 -18.16 -13.18 7.62
CA ASN A 181 -18.21 -14.42 8.39
C ASN A 181 -18.92 -14.23 9.74
N GLN A 182 -18.67 -13.14 10.47
CA GLN A 182 -19.29 -12.87 11.76
C GLN A 182 -20.80 -12.63 11.66
N ASN A 183 -21.25 -11.99 10.59
CA ASN A 183 -22.64 -11.51 10.50
C ASN A 183 -23.54 -12.34 9.60
N PHE A 184 -23.01 -13.17 8.67
CA PHE A 184 -23.84 -13.83 7.64
C PHE A 184 -23.59 -15.33 7.48
N LYS A 185 -22.52 -15.89 8.07
CA LYS A 185 -22.16 -17.32 7.91
C LYS A 185 -23.27 -18.30 8.30
N ASP A 186 -24.14 -17.92 9.24
CA ASP A 186 -25.25 -18.75 9.69
C ASP A 186 -26.48 -18.73 8.75
N ILE A 187 -26.51 -17.78 7.79
CA ILE A 187 -27.66 -17.60 6.88
C ILE A 187 -27.27 -17.65 5.40
N ALA A 188 -25.99 -17.57 5.05
CA ALA A 188 -25.47 -17.51 3.71
C ALA A 188 -24.29 -18.48 3.53
N THR A 189 -24.01 -18.88 2.30
CA THR A 189 -22.77 -19.60 1.96
C THR A 189 -21.66 -18.59 1.73
N ILE A 190 -20.55 -18.70 2.45
CA ILE A 190 -19.40 -17.83 2.24
C ILE A 190 -18.36 -18.58 1.40
N ARG A 191 -17.94 -17.96 0.29
CA ARG A 191 -16.89 -18.47 -0.56
C ARG A 191 -15.70 -17.51 -0.51
N GLU A 192 -14.56 -18.01 -0.06
CA GLU A 192 -13.33 -17.24 0.09
C GLU A 192 -12.41 -17.43 -1.09
N TYR A 193 -11.78 -16.35 -1.53
CA TYR A 193 -10.88 -16.27 -2.68
C TYR A 193 -9.51 -15.71 -2.28
N LYS A 194 -8.48 -16.01 -3.05
CA LYS A 194 -7.12 -15.50 -2.79
C LYS A 194 -6.97 -14.02 -3.09
N ASN A 195 -7.68 -13.53 -4.10
CA ASN A 195 -7.65 -12.15 -4.58
C ASN A 195 -9.03 -11.73 -5.10
N ALA A 196 -9.22 -10.44 -5.33
CA ALA A 196 -10.50 -9.90 -5.77
C ALA A 196 -10.89 -10.28 -7.22
N PRO A 197 -9.97 -10.33 -8.21
CA PRO A 197 -10.32 -10.80 -9.55
C PRO A 197 -10.92 -12.21 -9.60
N ASP A 198 -10.51 -13.12 -8.71
CA ASP A 198 -11.03 -14.49 -8.69
C ASP A 198 -12.51 -14.54 -8.28
N HIS A 199 -12.94 -13.73 -7.30
CA HIS A 199 -14.38 -13.68 -6.96
C HIS A 199 -15.20 -12.96 -8.04
N ASP A 200 -14.64 -12.00 -8.79
CA ASP A 200 -15.33 -11.36 -9.90
C ASP A 200 -15.60 -12.33 -11.06
N ILE A 201 -14.66 -13.24 -11.35
CA ILE A 201 -14.85 -14.31 -12.33
C ILE A 201 -16.02 -15.23 -11.91
N ASP A 202 -16.09 -15.59 -10.63
CA ASP A 202 -17.16 -16.42 -10.13
C ASP A 202 -18.50 -15.66 -10.07
N LEU A 203 -18.47 -14.36 -9.81
CA LEU A 203 -19.65 -13.50 -9.83
C LEU A 203 -20.23 -13.36 -11.24
N THR A 204 -19.39 -13.06 -12.24
CA THR A 204 -19.80 -12.91 -13.64
C THR A 204 -20.36 -14.21 -14.24
N SER A 205 -19.84 -15.36 -13.79
CA SER A 205 -20.30 -16.68 -14.21
C SER A 205 -21.49 -17.23 -13.40
N GLY A 206 -22.00 -16.46 -12.42
CA GLY A 206 -23.14 -16.85 -11.59
C GLY A 206 -22.85 -17.97 -10.58
N ARG A 207 -21.56 -18.24 -10.28
CA ARG A 207 -21.16 -19.22 -9.27
C ARG A 207 -21.26 -18.68 -7.84
N ILE A 208 -21.33 -17.35 -7.68
CA ILE A 208 -21.70 -16.65 -6.46
C ILE A 208 -22.79 -15.62 -6.80
N ASP A 209 -23.62 -15.26 -5.82
CA ASP A 209 -24.73 -14.32 -5.99
C ASP A 209 -24.29 -12.86 -5.82
N VAL A 210 -23.32 -12.63 -4.95
CA VAL A 210 -22.84 -11.29 -4.56
C VAL A 210 -21.39 -11.36 -4.11
N ALA A 211 -20.63 -10.33 -4.42
CA ALA A 211 -19.29 -10.13 -3.86
C ALA A 211 -19.29 -8.89 -2.94
N PHE A 212 -18.39 -8.86 -1.98
CA PHE A 212 -18.25 -7.75 -1.03
C PHE A 212 -16.76 -7.38 -0.91
N ASP A 213 -16.43 -6.17 -1.34
CA ASP A 213 -15.05 -5.69 -1.35
C ASP A 213 -15.00 -4.14 -1.35
N ASP A 214 -13.80 -3.60 -1.45
CA ASP A 214 -13.49 -2.17 -1.45
C ASP A 214 -14.20 -1.39 -2.57
N ALA A 215 -14.70 -0.21 -2.24
CA ALA A 215 -15.42 0.64 -3.19
C ALA A 215 -14.49 1.22 -4.29
N ALA A 216 -13.23 1.50 -3.97
CA ALA A 216 -12.28 2.02 -4.95
C ALA A 216 -11.85 0.92 -5.93
N TYR A 217 -11.66 -0.32 -5.45
CA TYR A 217 -11.47 -1.48 -6.32
C TYR A 217 -12.62 -1.62 -7.31
N TYR A 218 -13.88 -1.63 -6.83
CA TYR A 218 -15.03 -1.81 -7.70
C TYR A 218 -15.31 -0.63 -8.62
N ALA A 219 -14.90 0.58 -8.29
CA ALA A 219 -14.95 1.71 -9.22
C ALA A 219 -14.16 1.45 -10.50
N SER A 220 -13.02 0.75 -10.40
CA SER A 220 -12.24 0.30 -11.56
C SER A 220 -12.79 -0.98 -12.16
N ALA A 221 -13.03 -2.01 -11.36
CA ALA A 221 -13.43 -3.34 -11.83
C ALA A 221 -14.72 -3.30 -12.68
N LEU A 222 -15.72 -2.51 -12.27
CA LEU A 222 -16.98 -2.35 -13.01
C LEU A 222 -16.83 -1.60 -14.34
N SER A 223 -15.72 -0.88 -14.56
CA SER A 223 -15.44 -0.23 -15.85
C SER A 223 -14.86 -1.20 -16.90
N LYS A 224 -14.46 -2.39 -16.49
CA LYS A 224 -13.88 -3.40 -17.39
C LYS A 224 -14.97 -4.06 -18.24
N PRO A 225 -14.74 -4.28 -19.54
CA PRO A 225 -15.77 -4.86 -20.43
C PRO A 225 -16.31 -6.22 -19.95
N GLY A 226 -15.48 -7.06 -19.35
CA GLY A 226 -15.87 -8.36 -18.80
C GLY A 226 -16.87 -8.28 -17.63
N ASN A 227 -16.99 -7.13 -16.99
CA ASN A 227 -17.84 -6.91 -15.81
C ASN A 227 -19.11 -6.06 -16.12
N SER A 228 -19.42 -5.83 -17.40
CA SER A 228 -20.56 -5.00 -17.83
C SER A 228 -21.93 -5.50 -17.35
N SER A 229 -22.04 -6.77 -16.96
CA SER A 229 -23.24 -7.35 -16.35
C SER A 229 -23.36 -7.13 -14.84
N LEU A 230 -22.35 -6.56 -14.21
CA LEU A 230 -22.28 -6.35 -12.76
C LEU A 230 -22.70 -4.93 -12.37
N CYS A 231 -23.33 -4.79 -11.21
CA CYS A 231 -23.78 -3.52 -10.65
C CYS A 231 -23.45 -3.43 -9.16
N LEU A 232 -23.13 -2.20 -8.70
CA LEU A 232 -23.18 -1.89 -7.28
C LEU A 232 -24.60 -2.13 -6.76
N THR A 233 -24.72 -2.68 -5.56
CA THR A 233 -26.00 -3.01 -4.97
C THR A 233 -25.98 -2.86 -3.45
N GLY A 234 -27.08 -2.38 -2.86
CA GLY A 234 -27.17 -2.14 -1.42
C GLY A 234 -26.38 -0.89 -0.97
N PRO A 235 -26.18 -0.77 0.34
CA PRO A 235 -25.43 0.34 0.90
C PRO A 235 -23.93 0.18 0.71
N LYS A 236 -23.24 1.32 0.73
CA LYS A 236 -21.81 1.37 1.01
C LYS A 236 -21.61 1.25 2.52
N ILE A 237 -20.68 0.43 2.95
CA ILE A 237 -20.37 0.24 4.37
C ILE A 237 -19.04 0.90 4.69
N GLY A 238 -19.06 1.89 5.56
CA GLY A 238 -17.87 2.60 6.06
C GLY A 238 -17.88 2.67 7.58
N GLY A 239 -16.93 3.43 8.13
CA GLY A 239 -16.82 3.70 9.57
C GLY A 239 -15.78 2.85 10.27
N ALA A 240 -15.75 2.95 11.60
CA ALA A 240 -14.71 2.35 12.44
C ALA A 240 -14.64 0.82 12.38
N ILE A 241 -15.65 0.16 11.79
CA ILE A 241 -15.65 -1.30 11.60
C ILE A 241 -14.47 -1.78 10.73
N TRP A 242 -13.95 -0.92 9.84
CA TRP A 242 -12.77 -1.25 9.00
C TRP A 242 -11.45 -0.88 9.68
N GLY A 243 -11.48 -0.27 10.88
CA GLY A 243 -10.31 0.27 11.57
C GLY A 243 -10.08 1.75 11.25
N ASP A 244 -8.81 2.18 11.37
CA ASP A 244 -8.44 3.59 11.28
C ASP A 244 -8.02 4.02 9.85
N GLY A 245 -8.40 3.25 8.81
CA GLY A 245 -8.03 3.46 7.41
C GLY A 245 -6.94 2.52 6.92
N GLU A 246 -6.47 2.72 5.68
CA GLU A 246 -5.41 1.96 5.02
C GLU A 246 -4.05 2.60 5.30
N ALA A 247 -3.08 1.78 5.73
CA ALA A 247 -1.75 2.21 6.14
C ALA A 247 -0.66 1.24 5.72
N LEU A 248 0.59 1.68 5.84
CA LEU A 248 1.74 0.80 5.64
C LEU A 248 1.88 -0.15 6.83
N GLY A 249 2.12 -1.44 6.54
CA GLY A 249 2.50 -2.43 7.54
C GLY A 249 4.00 -2.50 7.70
N LEU A 250 4.50 -2.50 8.94
CA LEU A 250 5.93 -2.59 9.27
C LEU A 250 6.15 -3.60 10.41
N ARG A 251 7.38 -4.15 10.53
CA ARG A 251 7.72 -4.90 11.74
C ARG A 251 7.67 -3.99 12.97
N LYS A 252 7.26 -4.53 14.10
CA LYS A 252 7.19 -3.76 15.36
C LYS A 252 8.55 -3.23 15.83
N SER A 253 9.63 -3.86 15.39
CA SER A 253 11.02 -3.43 15.67
C SER A 253 11.46 -2.23 14.86
N ASP A 254 10.81 -1.95 13.72
CA ASP A 254 11.29 -0.98 12.73
C ASP A 254 10.77 0.44 13.01
N THR A 255 10.92 0.89 14.25
CA THR A 255 10.40 2.16 14.76
C THR A 255 10.92 3.39 14.00
N ASP A 256 12.19 3.37 13.60
CA ASP A 256 12.80 4.48 12.85
C ASP A 256 12.21 4.57 11.44
N LEU A 257 12.07 3.41 10.75
CA LEU A 257 11.47 3.34 9.42
C LEU A 257 10.01 3.80 9.46
N LYS A 258 9.25 3.35 10.47
CA LYS A 258 7.88 3.83 10.71
C LYS A 258 7.83 5.35 10.87
N THR A 259 8.70 5.93 11.68
CA THR A 259 8.75 7.38 11.91
C THR A 259 9.06 8.14 10.62
N MET A 260 9.95 7.61 9.77
CA MET A 260 10.26 8.20 8.46
C MET A 260 9.03 8.18 7.54
N PHE A 261 8.32 7.06 7.46
CA PHE A 261 7.09 6.96 6.67
C PHE A 261 5.97 7.85 7.22
N ASP A 262 5.75 7.90 8.53
CA ASP A 262 4.74 8.77 9.12
C ASP A 262 4.98 10.24 8.75
N LYS A 263 6.22 10.70 8.81
CA LYS A 263 6.58 12.06 8.38
C LYS A 263 6.37 12.28 6.88
N ALA A 264 6.73 11.31 6.05
CA ALA A 264 6.55 11.40 4.60
C ALA A 264 5.07 11.41 4.20
N ILE A 265 4.23 10.56 4.84
CA ILE A 265 2.78 10.51 4.63
C ILE A 265 2.14 11.82 5.07
N ALA A 266 2.49 12.35 6.27
CA ALA A 266 1.98 13.64 6.74
C ALA A 266 2.28 14.76 5.73
N GLY A 267 3.49 14.79 5.17
CA GLY A 267 3.87 15.74 4.12
C GLY A 267 3.06 15.57 2.83
N ALA A 268 2.84 14.32 2.39
CA ALA A 268 2.09 14.01 1.18
C ALA A 268 0.58 14.31 1.32
N LEU A 269 0.03 14.18 2.52
CA LEU A 269 -1.34 14.61 2.85
C LEU A 269 -1.43 16.14 2.85
N ALA A 270 -0.50 16.82 3.53
CA ALA A 270 -0.53 18.26 3.71
C ALA A 270 -0.37 19.05 2.40
N ASP A 271 0.43 18.57 1.45
CA ASP A 271 0.65 19.24 0.16
C ASP A 271 -0.30 18.77 -0.96
N GLY A 272 -1.29 17.92 -0.63
CA GLY A 272 -2.29 17.42 -1.56
C GLY A 272 -1.78 16.35 -2.54
N THR A 273 -0.61 15.77 -2.31
CA THR A 273 -0.08 14.69 -3.18
C THR A 273 -0.97 13.46 -3.14
N VAL A 274 -1.41 13.02 -1.93
CA VAL A 274 -2.34 11.89 -1.79
C VAL A 274 -3.63 12.16 -2.54
N LYS A 275 -4.24 13.35 -2.35
CA LYS A 275 -5.46 13.75 -3.07
C LYS A 275 -5.28 13.70 -4.58
N ARG A 276 -4.22 14.31 -5.12
CA ARG A 276 -3.94 14.32 -6.57
C ARG A 276 -3.78 12.90 -7.13
N LEU A 277 -3.08 12.01 -6.42
CA LEU A 277 -2.94 10.62 -6.82
C LEU A 277 -4.27 9.87 -6.72
N SER A 278 -5.07 10.13 -5.69
CA SER A 278 -6.42 9.58 -5.53
C SER A 278 -7.31 9.96 -6.72
N GLU A 279 -7.36 11.25 -7.07
CA GLU A 279 -8.13 11.73 -8.21
C GLU A 279 -7.66 11.15 -9.54
N LYS A 280 -6.34 10.92 -9.69
CA LYS A 280 -5.77 10.26 -10.88
C LYS A 280 -6.27 8.84 -11.02
N TRP A 281 -6.17 8.04 -9.96
CA TRP A 281 -6.39 6.60 -10.01
C TRP A 281 -7.83 6.18 -9.70
N PHE A 282 -8.46 6.77 -8.70
CA PHE A 282 -9.82 6.40 -8.24
C PHE A 282 -10.91 7.34 -8.75
N LYS A 283 -10.56 8.48 -9.36
CA LYS A 283 -11.49 9.56 -9.76
C LYS A 283 -12.24 10.19 -8.58
N THR A 284 -11.75 9.95 -7.38
CA THR A 284 -12.27 10.50 -6.12
C THR A 284 -11.14 10.66 -5.11
N ASP A 285 -11.34 11.52 -4.12
CA ASP A 285 -10.39 11.66 -3.01
C ASP A 285 -10.63 10.54 -1.99
N VAL A 286 -9.59 9.75 -1.70
CA VAL A 286 -9.60 8.69 -0.68
C VAL A 286 -8.74 9.03 0.52
N ALA A 287 -8.22 10.26 0.62
CA ALA A 287 -7.47 10.69 1.78
C ALA A 287 -8.31 10.55 3.07
N PRO A 288 -7.68 10.20 4.23
CA PRO A 288 -8.37 9.97 5.50
C PRO A 288 -9.16 11.15 6.01
#